data_98d8f262c3873a5142ff22f4b90d040e
#
_entry.id   98d8f262c3873a5142ff22f4b90d040e
#
_cell.length_a   1.000
_cell.length_b   1.000
_cell.length_c   1.000
_cell.angle_alpha   90.00
_cell.angle_beta   90.00
_cell.angle_gamma   90.00
#
_symmetry.space_group_name_H-M   'P 1'
#
loop_
_entity.id
_entity.type
_entity.pdbx_description
1 polymer ?
#
loop_
_entity_poly.entity_id
_entity_poly.type
_entity_poly.pdbx_seq_one_letter_code
_entity_poly.pdbx_strand_id
1 'polypeptide(L)'
;SSLQFLLEEMSRLRVKFYVTIILKIYIQTKIEDLVAHMTKTTRKLATILAADVVGYSKLMDSNEELTLKNLKICRDIIDPIITEFGGRIFHTAGDSVIAEFASPVSSVEAAIEFQNFLYDRNISMPDESKITFRVGIHLDDVIIEGDNVYGGGVNIAARLEGICEPGCILVSKSVQEKITKRIQLTIDNLGHSELKNIDGKFEIFHINPGLKSSEGEQETHKEVQHKEVQ
;
A
#
# COMPACT_ATOMS: atom_id res chain seq x y z
N SER A 1 -27.45 69.90 -1.46
CA SER A 1 -27.11 69.32 -2.71
C SER A 1 -25.64 68.88 -2.82
N SER A 2 -24.63 69.75 -2.73
CA SER A 2 -23.20 69.38 -2.84
C SER A 2 -22.70 68.60 -1.62
N LEU A 3 -23.15 68.93 -0.43
CA LEU A 3 -22.79 68.31 0.83
C LEU A 3 -23.32 66.82 0.92
N GLN A 4 -24.54 66.66 0.43
CA GLN A 4 -25.18 65.33 0.42
C GLN A 4 -24.48 64.31 -0.51
N PHE A 5 -24.02 64.79 -1.66
CA PHE A 5 -23.22 64.00 -2.59
C PHE A 5 -21.86 63.55 -1.99
N LEU A 6 -21.18 64.51 -1.31
CA LEU A 6 -19.92 64.21 -0.62
C LEU A 6 -20.10 63.17 0.52
N LEU A 7 -21.18 63.24 1.29
CA LEU A 7 -21.49 62.27 2.36
C LEU A 7 -21.78 60.87 1.82
N GLU A 8 -22.49 60.76 0.71
CA GLU A 8 -22.73 59.47 0.04
C GLU A 8 -21.46 58.88 -0.51
N GLU A 9 -20.59 59.67 -1.13
CA GLU A 9 -19.31 59.18 -1.65
C GLU A 9 -18.36 58.72 -0.53
N MET A 10 -18.28 59.45 0.56
CA MET A 10 -17.54 59.05 1.77
C MET A 10 -18.09 57.77 2.38
N SER A 11 -19.40 57.59 2.39
CA SER A 11 -20.05 56.38 2.87
C SER A 11 -19.68 55.15 1.99
N ARG A 12 -19.74 55.29 0.67
CA ARG A 12 -19.34 54.28 -0.30
C ARG A 12 -17.86 53.89 -0.17
N LEU A 13 -16.98 54.87 0.03
CA LEU A 13 -15.55 54.63 0.24
C LEU A 13 -15.29 53.87 1.55
N ARG A 14 -15.99 54.23 2.64
CA ARG A 14 -15.92 53.49 3.91
C ARG A 14 -16.36 52.05 3.74
N VAL A 15 -17.48 51.78 3.10
CA VAL A 15 -17.96 50.41 2.86
C VAL A 15 -16.95 49.62 2.04
N LYS A 16 -16.42 50.19 0.95
CA LYS A 16 -15.36 49.53 0.14
C LYS A 16 -14.11 49.21 0.97
N PHE A 17 -13.69 50.15 1.83
CA PHE A 17 -12.53 49.95 2.69
C PHE A 17 -12.75 48.82 3.70
N TYR A 18 -13.91 48.76 4.37
CA TYR A 18 -14.24 47.68 5.30
C TYR A 18 -14.36 46.34 4.60
N VAL A 19 -15.02 46.28 3.44
CA VAL A 19 -15.12 45.04 2.66
C VAL A 19 -13.73 44.53 2.24
N THR A 20 -12.84 45.44 1.82
CA THR A 20 -11.48 45.06 1.44
C THR A 20 -10.67 44.50 2.62
N ILE A 21 -10.82 45.12 3.81
CA ILE A 21 -10.14 44.62 5.02
C ILE A 21 -10.69 43.24 5.43
N ILE A 22 -12.01 43.09 5.46
CA ILE A 22 -12.66 41.81 5.81
C ILE A 22 -12.21 40.70 4.83
N LEU A 23 -12.19 41.01 3.54
CA LEU A 23 -11.74 40.04 2.52
C LEU A 23 -10.27 39.66 2.69
N LYS A 24 -9.40 40.61 3.00
CA LYS A 24 -7.97 40.34 3.28
C LYS A 24 -7.81 39.47 4.50
N ILE A 25 -8.52 39.76 5.60
CA ILE A 25 -8.47 38.95 6.82
C ILE A 25 -8.96 37.53 6.52
N TYR A 26 -10.10 37.41 5.83
CA TYR A 26 -10.66 36.10 5.46
C TYR A 26 -9.68 35.24 4.60
N ILE A 27 -9.09 35.89 3.57
CA ILE A 27 -8.09 35.21 2.71
C ILE A 27 -6.86 34.81 3.53
N GLN A 28 -6.36 35.70 4.39
CA GLN A 28 -5.21 35.44 5.23
C GLN A 28 -5.48 34.25 6.19
N THR A 29 -6.64 34.23 6.85
CA THR A 29 -7.03 33.12 7.73
C THR A 29 -7.14 31.81 6.96
N LYS A 30 -7.71 31.84 5.75
CA LYS A 30 -7.80 30.64 4.89
C LYS A 30 -6.43 30.15 4.43
N ILE A 31 -5.50 31.05 4.14
CA ILE A 31 -4.12 30.69 3.80
C ILE A 31 -3.42 30.07 5.01
N GLU A 32 -3.58 30.65 6.20
CA GLU A 32 -2.98 30.12 7.43
C GLU A 32 -3.53 28.74 7.78
N ASP A 33 -4.86 28.54 7.67
CA ASP A 33 -5.49 27.22 7.84
C ASP A 33 -4.94 26.19 6.83
N LEU A 34 -4.78 26.59 5.57
CA LEU A 34 -4.26 25.73 4.51
C LEU A 34 -2.79 25.36 4.76
N VAL A 35 -1.97 26.34 5.13
CA VAL A 35 -0.56 26.13 5.48
C VAL A 35 -0.43 25.24 6.71
N ALA A 36 -1.23 25.46 7.75
CA ALA A 36 -1.25 24.62 8.95
C ALA A 36 -1.66 23.17 8.63
N HIS A 37 -2.58 22.98 7.68
CA HIS A 37 -2.98 21.65 7.22
C HIS A 37 -1.88 20.96 6.41
N MET A 38 -1.16 21.69 5.56
CA MET A 38 -0.07 21.19 4.73
C MET A 38 1.20 20.86 5.53
N THR A 39 1.40 21.49 6.70
CA THR A 39 2.62 21.30 7.52
C THR A 39 2.43 20.36 8.71
N LYS A 40 1.22 19.81 8.90
CA LYS A 40 0.95 18.92 10.02
C LYS A 40 1.57 17.54 9.76
N THR A 41 2.81 17.38 10.17
CA THR A 41 3.48 16.08 10.23
C THR A 41 2.87 15.26 11.37
N THR A 42 2.25 14.13 11.06
CA THR A 42 1.69 13.22 12.07
C THR A 42 2.40 11.87 12.03
N ARG A 43 2.59 11.28 13.23
CA ARG A 43 3.07 9.89 13.33
C ARG A 43 1.90 8.96 13.56
N LYS A 44 1.92 7.80 12.91
CA LYS A 44 0.96 6.72 13.15
C LYS A 44 1.63 5.37 12.97
N LEU A 45 1.14 4.38 13.70
CA LEU A 45 1.47 2.99 13.42
C LEU A 45 0.76 2.56 12.13
N ALA A 46 1.50 2.07 11.14
CA ALA A 46 0.95 1.59 9.88
C ALA A 46 1.70 0.36 9.37
N THR A 47 1.00 -0.48 8.66
CA THR A 47 1.59 -1.59 7.93
C THR A 47 1.92 -1.13 6.53
N ILE A 48 3.17 -1.26 6.13
CA ILE A 48 3.65 -0.91 4.80
C ILE A 48 3.82 -2.18 3.99
N LEU A 49 3.21 -2.20 2.82
CA LEU A 49 3.39 -3.20 1.78
C LEU A 49 4.19 -2.57 0.65
N ALA A 50 5.31 -3.20 0.30
CA ALA A 50 6.08 -2.89 -0.90
C ALA A 50 6.00 -4.08 -1.85
N ALA A 51 5.73 -3.82 -3.12
CA ALA A 51 5.69 -4.84 -4.17
C ALA A 51 6.43 -4.33 -5.41
N ASP A 52 7.17 -5.22 -6.08
CA ASP A 52 8.00 -4.91 -7.24
C ASP A 52 8.07 -6.08 -8.20
N VAL A 53 8.32 -5.81 -9.49
CA VAL A 53 8.40 -6.86 -10.52
C VAL A 53 9.77 -7.50 -10.55
N VAL A 54 9.81 -8.82 -10.55
CA VAL A 54 11.05 -9.59 -10.66
C VAL A 54 11.67 -9.39 -12.05
N GLY A 55 12.90 -8.84 -12.06
CA GLY A 55 13.67 -8.69 -13.30
C GLY A 55 13.09 -7.67 -14.28
N TYR A 56 12.38 -6.64 -13.81
CA TYR A 56 11.70 -5.64 -14.64
C TYR A 56 12.60 -5.02 -15.73
N SER A 57 13.82 -4.60 -15.37
CA SER A 57 14.75 -4.03 -16.36
C SER A 57 15.04 -4.99 -17.52
N LYS A 58 15.20 -6.28 -17.22
CA LYS A 58 15.43 -7.31 -18.26
C LYS A 58 14.21 -7.52 -19.16
N LEU A 59 13.00 -7.44 -18.59
CA LEU A 59 11.76 -7.51 -19.37
C LEU A 59 11.63 -6.29 -20.28
N MET A 60 11.93 -5.09 -19.77
CA MET A 60 11.94 -3.85 -20.55
C MET A 60 12.95 -3.88 -21.69
N ASP A 61 14.16 -4.35 -21.42
CA ASP A 61 15.21 -4.51 -22.45
C ASP A 61 14.80 -5.51 -23.55
N SER A 62 14.04 -6.54 -23.20
CA SER A 62 13.56 -7.56 -24.12
C SER A 62 12.42 -7.07 -25.01
N ASN A 63 11.39 -6.46 -24.41
CA ASN A 63 10.24 -5.91 -25.14
C ASN A 63 9.50 -4.88 -24.25
N GLU A 64 9.85 -3.61 -24.42
CA GLU A 64 9.31 -2.50 -23.64
C GLU A 64 7.78 -2.39 -23.73
N GLU A 65 7.24 -2.39 -24.95
CA GLU A 65 5.80 -2.21 -25.21
C GLU A 65 4.97 -3.35 -24.56
N LEU A 66 5.40 -4.59 -24.75
CA LEU A 66 4.74 -5.76 -24.16
C LEU A 66 4.82 -5.74 -22.64
N THR A 67 5.98 -5.37 -22.09
CA THR A 67 6.20 -5.29 -20.64
C THR A 67 5.30 -4.23 -20.02
N LEU A 68 5.24 -3.02 -20.57
CA LEU A 68 4.36 -1.95 -20.09
C LEU A 68 2.89 -2.33 -20.18
N LYS A 69 2.47 -2.97 -21.27
CA LYS A 69 1.09 -3.47 -21.41
C LYS A 69 0.74 -4.50 -20.34
N ASN A 70 1.61 -5.47 -20.11
CA ASN A 70 1.40 -6.51 -19.12
C ASN A 70 1.47 -5.97 -17.67
N LEU A 71 2.38 -5.02 -17.39
CA LEU A 71 2.44 -4.33 -16.11
C LEU A 71 1.11 -3.60 -15.83
N LYS A 72 0.56 -2.89 -16.80
CA LYS A 72 -0.74 -2.23 -16.64
C LYS A 72 -1.84 -3.22 -16.28
N ILE A 73 -1.92 -4.36 -16.98
CA ILE A 73 -2.90 -5.41 -16.67
C ILE A 73 -2.71 -5.93 -15.23
N CYS A 74 -1.47 -6.13 -14.78
CA CYS A 74 -1.20 -6.54 -13.40
C CYS A 74 -1.64 -5.47 -12.39
N ARG A 75 -1.41 -4.17 -12.69
CA ARG A 75 -1.86 -3.06 -11.84
C ARG A 75 -3.39 -2.95 -11.79
N ASP A 76 -4.08 -3.24 -12.90
CA ASP A 76 -5.55 -3.29 -12.94
C ASP A 76 -6.13 -4.43 -12.05
N ILE A 77 -5.30 -5.40 -11.63
CA ILE A 77 -5.63 -6.43 -10.63
C ILE A 77 -5.21 -5.98 -9.23
N ILE A 78 -3.97 -5.53 -9.05
CA ILE A 78 -3.36 -5.22 -7.74
C ILE A 78 -4.05 -4.05 -7.06
N ASP A 79 -4.24 -2.93 -7.78
CA ASP A 79 -4.68 -1.67 -7.20
C ASP A 79 -6.11 -1.75 -6.60
N PRO A 80 -7.09 -2.37 -7.27
CA PRO A 80 -8.41 -2.60 -6.69
C PRO A 80 -8.36 -3.50 -5.45
N ILE A 81 -7.58 -4.59 -5.46
CA ILE A 81 -7.45 -5.51 -4.32
C ILE A 81 -6.87 -4.77 -3.11
N ILE A 82 -5.77 -4.02 -3.28
CA ILE A 82 -5.21 -3.19 -2.20
C ILE A 82 -6.28 -2.28 -1.60
N THR A 83 -7.08 -1.62 -2.45
CA THR A 83 -8.14 -0.70 -2.00
C THR A 83 -9.28 -1.43 -1.29
N GLU A 84 -9.72 -2.58 -1.79
CA GLU A 84 -10.79 -3.41 -1.22
C GLU A 84 -10.44 -3.89 0.20
N PHE A 85 -9.17 -4.24 0.43
CA PHE A 85 -8.66 -4.62 1.76
C PHE A 85 -8.31 -3.41 2.64
N GLY A 86 -8.72 -2.20 2.26
CA GLY A 86 -8.55 -0.97 3.05
C GLY A 86 -7.13 -0.40 3.00
N GLY A 87 -6.34 -0.76 2.00
CA GLY A 87 -5.03 -0.18 1.73
C GLY A 87 -5.13 1.10 0.92
N ARG A 88 -4.15 1.96 1.08
CA ARG A 88 -3.95 3.17 0.28
C ARG A 88 -2.58 3.13 -0.39
N ILE A 89 -2.56 3.11 -1.71
CA ILE A 89 -1.32 3.26 -2.48
C ILE A 89 -0.89 4.72 -2.37
N PHE A 90 0.31 4.98 -1.87
CA PHE A 90 0.82 6.34 -1.72
C PHE A 90 2.07 6.61 -2.57
N HIS A 91 2.68 5.56 -3.13
CA HIS A 91 3.83 5.72 -4.00
C HIS A 91 3.85 4.66 -5.09
N THR A 92 4.19 5.10 -6.32
CA THR A 92 4.45 4.22 -7.45
C THR A 92 5.64 4.77 -8.23
N ALA A 93 6.60 3.92 -8.58
CA ALA A 93 7.76 4.30 -9.37
C ALA A 93 8.11 3.14 -10.32
N GLY A 94 7.88 3.33 -11.61
CA GLY A 94 8.05 2.25 -12.59
C GLY A 94 7.10 1.09 -12.30
N ASP A 95 7.65 -0.05 -11.96
CA ASP A 95 6.96 -1.28 -11.60
C ASP A 95 6.65 -1.41 -10.09
N SER A 96 7.23 -0.55 -9.26
CA SER A 96 7.08 -0.59 -7.81
C SER A 96 5.74 0.00 -7.35
N VAL A 97 5.14 -0.64 -6.35
CA VAL A 97 3.90 -0.23 -5.65
C VAL A 97 4.17 -0.21 -4.17
N ILE A 98 3.90 0.93 -3.50
CA ILE A 98 3.98 1.00 -2.05
C ILE A 98 2.63 1.48 -1.51
N ALA A 99 2.08 0.68 -0.60
CA ALA A 99 0.79 0.93 0.04
C ALA A 99 0.89 0.89 1.56
N GLU A 100 0.01 1.63 2.22
CA GLU A 100 -0.17 1.58 3.66
C GLU A 100 -1.52 0.96 4.02
N PHE A 101 -1.54 0.24 5.15
CA PHE A 101 -2.74 -0.36 5.73
C PHE A 101 -2.81 -0.07 7.23
N ALA A 102 -4.02 0.08 7.75
CA ALA A 102 -4.24 0.16 9.18
C ALA A 102 -4.09 -1.21 9.89
N SER A 103 -4.27 -2.31 9.15
CA SER A 103 -4.26 -3.68 9.66
C SER A 103 -3.18 -4.53 8.99
N PRO A 104 -2.27 -5.16 9.77
CA PRO A 104 -1.33 -6.15 9.22
C PRO A 104 -2.04 -7.36 8.59
N VAL A 105 -3.17 -7.77 9.14
CA VAL A 105 -3.99 -8.88 8.62
C VAL A 105 -4.47 -8.54 7.20
N SER A 106 -5.13 -7.39 7.04
CA SER A 106 -5.65 -6.94 5.74
C SER A 106 -4.55 -6.76 4.70
N SER A 107 -3.36 -6.28 5.11
CA SER A 107 -2.21 -6.15 4.22
C SER A 107 -1.73 -7.50 3.68
N VAL A 108 -1.66 -8.53 4.55
CA VAL A 108 -1.23 -9.87 4.15
C VAL A 108 -2.31 -10.55 3.31
N GLU A 109 -3.59 -10.42 3.66
CA GLU A 109 -4.71 -10.95 2.88
C GLU A 109 -4.73 -10.35 1.47
N ALA A 110 -4.57 -9.02 1.33
CA ALA A 110 -4.46 -8.36 0.03
C ALA A 110 -3.29 -8.91 -0.80
N ALA A 111 -2.11 -9.08 -0.16
CA ALA A 111 -0.93 -9.61 -0.83
C ALA A 111 -1.14 -11.04 -1.33
N ILE A 112 -1.76 -11.91 -0.53
CA ILE A 112 -2.10 -13.29 -0.91
C ILE A 112 -3.07 -13.29 -2.08
N GLU A 113 -4.12 -12.48 -1.99
CA GLU A 113 -5.17 -12.41 -3.00
C GLU A 113 -4.60 -12.00 -4.36
N PHE A 114 -3.88 -10.88 -4.45
CA PHE A 114 -3.33 -10.46 -5.74
C PHE A 114 -2.23 -11.40 -6.26
N GLN A 115 -1.40 -12.00 -5.40
CA GLN A 115 -0.40 -12.99 -5.82
C GLN A 115 -1.06 -14.23 -6.44
N ASN A 116 -2.16 -14.70 -5.87
CA ASN A 116 -2.92 -15.83 -6.43
C ASN A 116 -3.52 -15.47 -7.80
N PHE A 117 -4.14 -14.29 -7.96
CA PHE A 117 -4.65 -13.83 -9.25
C PHE A 117 -3.54 -13.71 -10.31
N LEU A 118 -2.38 -13.17 -9.92
CA LEU A 118 -1.24 -13.05 -10.83
C LEU A 118 -0.65 -14.43 -11.21
N TYR A 119 -0.61 -15.37 -10.26
CA TYR A 119 -0.21 -16.73 -10.53
C TYR A 119 -1.14 -17.42 -11.54
N ASP A 120 -2.46 -17.35 -11.32
CA ASP A 120 -3.47 -17.94 -12.22
C ASP A 120 -3.40 -17.32 -13.62
N ARG A 121 -3.25 -15.98 -13.68
CA ARG A 121 -3.01 -15.28 -14.95
C ARG A 121 -1.77 -15.83 -15.67
N ASN A 122 -0.67 -15.99 -14.96
CA ASN A 122 0.60 -16.39 -15.54
C ASN A 122 0.61 -17.84 -16.05
N ILE A 123 -0.22 -18.74 -15.49
CA ILE A 123 -0.35 -20.13 -15.97
C ILE A 123 -0.73 -20.17 -17.46
N SER A 124 -1.62 -19.30 -17.90
CA SER A 124 -2.14 -19.26 -19.26
C SER A 124 -1.33 -18.37 -20.22
N MET A 125 -0.26 -17.70 -19.75
CA MET A 125 0.51 -16.74 -20.52
C MET A 125 1.81 -17.34 -21.07
N PRO A 126 2.26 -16.91 -22.27
CA PRO A 126 3.62 -17.19 -22.74
C PRO A 126 4.64 -16.59 -21.79
N ASP A 127 5.84 -17.19 -21.72
CA ASP A 127 6.87 -16.79 -20.75
C ASP A 127 7.27 -15.31 -20.89
N GLU A 128 7.33 -14.79 -22.10
CA GLU A 128 7.62 -13.37 -22.37
C GLU A 128 6.54 -12.39 -21.89
N SER A 129 5.35 -12.89 -21.58
CA SER A 129 4.21 -12.09 -21.10
C SER A 129 3.97 -12.25 -19.59
N LYS A 130 4.70 -13.13 -18.93
CA LYS A 130 4.58 -13.35 -17.48
C LYS A 130 5.22 -12.20 -16.72
N ILE A 131 4.51 -11.70 -15.73
CA ILE A 131 5.00 -10.72 -14.75
C ILE A 131 4.79 -11.30 -13.36
N THR A 132 5.89 -11.44 -12.62
CA THR A 132 5.87 -11.98 -11.25
C THR A 132 6.30 -10.88 -10.30
N PHE A 133 5.53 -10.67 -9.23
CA PHE A 133 5.84 -9.73 -8.16
C PHE A 133 6.50 -10.41 -6.98
N ARG A 134 7.28 -9.65 -6.23
CA ARG A 134 7.74 -9.96 -4.87
C ARG A 134 7.08 -8.97 -3.93
N VAL A 135 6.86 -9.39 -2.69
CA VAL A 135 6.19 -8.56 -1.70
C VAL A 135 6.95 -8.56 -0.38
N GLY A 136 7.15 -7.36 0.18
CA GLY A 136 7.68 -7.17 1.52
C GLY A 136 6.69 -6.41 2.39
N ILE A 137 6.42 -6.88 3.62
CA ILE A 137 5.46 -6.24 4.52
C ILE A 137 6.08 -6.01 5.90
N HIS A 138 5.94 -4.78 6.40
CA HIS A 138 6.45 -4.38 7.70
C HIS A 138 5.47 -3.48 8.45
N LEU A 139 5.40 -3.61 9.77
CA LEU A 139 4.59 -2.78 10.67
C LEU A 139 5.50 -1.89 11.50
N ASP A 140 5.34 -0.57 11.39
CA ASP A 140 6.17 0.40 12.11
C ASP A 140 5.47 1.76 12.26
N ASP A 141 6.05 2.64 13.08
CA ASP A 141 5.67 4.04 13.16
C ASP A 141 6.15 4.80 11.92
N VAL A 142 5.21 5.39 11.21
CA VAL A 142 5.49 6.17 10.01
C VAL A 142 5.10 7.63 10.19
N ILE A 143 5.69 8.49 9.38
CA ILE A 143 5.42 9.93 9.30
C ILE A 143 4.53 10.17 8.10
N ILE A 144 3.38 10.82 8.34
CA ILE A 144 2.46 11.26 7.29
C ILE A 144 2.65 12.74 7.04
N GLU A 145 2.86 13.12 5.78
CA GLU A 145 2.93 14.50 5.32
C GLU A 145 2.12 14.64 4.02
N GLY A 146 0.92 15.22 4.14
CA GLY A 146 -0.06 15.20 3.05
C GLY A 146 -0.43 13.77 2.66
N ASP A 147 -0.26 13.45 1.38
CA ASP A 147 -0.53 12.10 0.86
C ASP A 147 0.68 11.15 0.96
N ASN A 148 1.85 11.66 1.37
CA ASN A 148 3.07 10.88 1.44
C ASN A 148 3.27 10.21 2.79
N VAL A 149 3.96 9.06 2.77
CA VAL A 149 4.34 8.29 3.95
C VAL A 149 5.86 8.15 3.98
N TYR A 150 6.47 8.52 5.09
CA TYR A 150 7.92 8.46 5.28
C TYR A 150 8.28 7.68 6.54
N GLY A 151 9.51 7.21 6.62
CA GLY A 151 10.06 6.59 7.83
C GLY A 151 10.83 5.31 7.57
N GLY A 152 11.46 4.79 8.63
CA GLY A 152 12.23 3.56 8.58
C GLY A 152 11.40 2.36 8.11
N GLY A 153 10.13 2.31 8.51
CA GLY A 153 9.20 1.24 8.13
C GLY A 153 9.00 1.07 6.63
N VAL A 154 8.97 2.18 5.86
CA VAL A 154 8.89 2.14 4.39
C VAL A 154 10.15 1.50 3.80
N ASN A 155 11.32 1.88 4.32
CA ASN A 155 12.58 1.34 3.86
C ASN A 155 12.71 -0.16 4.20
N ILE A 156 12.27 -0.58 5.39
CA ILE A 156 12.31 -1.99 5.80
C ILE A 156 11.40 -2.82 4.89
N ALA A 157 10.16 -2.39 4.61
CA ALA A 157 9.26 -3.08 3.70
C ALA A 157 9.88 -3.25 2.30
N ALA A 158 10.49 -2.19 1.74
CA ALA A 158 11.19 -2.25 0.45
C ALA A 158 12.43 -3.17 0.48
N ARG A 159 13.14 -3.30 1.60
CA ARG A 159 14.27 -4.24 1.72
C ARG A 159 13.80 -5.68 1.85
N LEU A 160 12.70 -5.94 2.55
CA LEU A 160 12.09 -7.26 2.60
C LEU A 160 11.63 -7.69 1.21
N GLU A 161 10.96 -6.79 0.47
CA GLU A 161 10.58 -7.02 -0.92
C GLU A 161 11.81 -7.40 -1.76
N GLY A 162 12.90 -6.61 -1.68
CA GLY A 162 14.11 -6.82 -2.49
C GLY A 162 14.82 -8.15 -2.29
N ILE A 163 14.63 -8.82 -1.14
CA ILE A 163 15.20 -10.15 -0.84
C ILE A 163 14.15 -11.27 -0.91
N CYS A 164 12.90 -10.94 -1.23
CA CYS A 164 11.82 -11.90 -1.33
C CYS A 164 11.94 -12.76 -2.58
N GLU A 165 11.56 -14.03 -2.49
CA GLU A 165 11.48 -14.92 -3.64
C GLU A 165 10.34 -14.51 -4.59
N PRO A 166 10.49 -14.79 -5.90
CA PRO A 166 9.45 -14.51 -6.89
C PRO A 166 8.10 -15.17 -6.53
N GLY A 167 7.02 -14.38 -6.57
CA GLY A 167 5.67 -14.87 -6.27
C GLY A 167 5.35 -15.01 -4.78
N CYS A 168 6.30 -14.73 -3.91
CA CYS A 168 6.18 -14.90 -2.48
C CYS A 168 5.99 -13.59 -1.72
N ILE A 169 5.79 -13.70 -0.40
CA ILE A 169 5.61 -12.59 0.51
C ILE A 169 6.58 -12.76 1.68
N LEU A 170 7.40 -11.76 1.96
CA LEU A 170 8.19 -11.69 3.18
C LEU A 170 7.56 -10.72 4.17
N VAL A 171 7.47 -11.14 5.42
CA VAL A 171 6.96 -10.30 6.50
C VAL A 171 7.96 -10.23 7.64
N SER A 172 8.01 -9.09 8.32
CA SER A 172 8.77 -8.93 9.56
C SER A 172 8.07 -9.59 10.73
N LYS A 173 8.79 -9.80 11.83
CA LYS A 173 8.26 -10.33 13.09
C LYS A 173 7.06 -9.51 13.61
N SER A 174 7.13 -8.18 13.50
CA SER A 174 6.04 -7.32 13.96
C SER A 174 4.71 -7.58 13.22
N VAL A 175 4.76 -7.99 11.95
CA VAL A 175 3.60 -8.42 11.17
C VAL A 175 3.21 -9.85 11.53
N GLN A 176 4.17 -10.78 11.56
CA GLN A 176 3.95 -12.20 11.85
C GLN A 176 3.19 -12.39 13.18
N GLU A 177 3.57 -11.70 14.25
CA GLU A 177 2.91 -11.76 15.56
C GLU A 177 1.43 -11.33 15.53
N LYS A 178 1.04 -10.48 14.58
CA LYS A 178 -0.35 -10.01 14.42
C LYS A 178 -1.21 -10.95 13.59
N ILE A 179 -0.62 -11.68 12.64
CA ILE A 179 -1.37 -12.53 11.69
C ILE A 179 -1.52 -13.97 12.16
N THR A 180 -0.56 -14.55 12.91
CA THR A 180 -0.49 -15.97 13.26
C THR A 180 -1.77 -16.54 13.90
N LYS A 181 -2.51 -15.73 14.66
CA LYS A 181 -3.75 -16.17 15.31
C LYS A 181 -5.02 -15.81 14.54
N ARG A 182 -4.88 -15.18 13.37
CA ARG A 182 -6.01 -14.59 12.64
C ARG A 182 -6.19 -15.14 11.24
N ILE A 183 -5.09 -15.60 10.64
CA ILE A 183 -5.09 -16.18 9.30
C ILE A 183 -4.47 -17.58 9.40
N GLN A 184 -5.13 -18.55 8.82
CA GLN A 184 -4.58 -19.92 8.71
C GLN A 184 -3.64 -19.97 7.51
N LEU A 185 -2.35 -19.82 7.77
CA LEU A 185 -1.30 -19.80 6.75
C LEU A 185 -0.11 -20.63 7.22
N THR A 186 0.56 -21.27 6.26
CA THR A 186 1.90 -21.78 6.48
C THR A 186 2.88 -20.61 6.45
N ILE A 187 3.56 -20.37 7.56
CA ILE A 187 4.53 -19.30 7.74
C ILE A 187 5.86 -19.92 8.14
N ASP A 188 6.86 -19.77 7.28
CA ASP A 188 8.19 -20.32 7.50
C ASP A 188 9.09 -19.26 8.13
N ASN A 189 9.73 -19.58 9.25
CA ASN A 189 10.70 -18.69 9.88
C ASN A 189 12.05 -18.85 9.18
N LEU A 190 12.52 -17.80 8.51
CA LEU A 190 13.83 -17.77 7.84
C LEU A 190 14.97 -17.34 8.75
N GLY A 191 14.67 -17.06 10.03
CA GLY A 191 15.65 -16.58 10.99
C GLY A 191 15.95 -15.07 10.86
N HIS A 192 17.18 -14.71 11.21
CA HIS A 192 17.60 -13.31 11.24
C HIS A 192 18.39 -12.95 9.99
N SER A 193 18.01 -11.84 9.36
CA SER A 193 18.71 -11.24 8.22
C SER A 193 19.12 -9.82 8.50
N GLU A 194 20.27 -9.41 7.97
CA GLU A 194 20.72 -8.02 7.90
C GLU A 194 20.14 -7.41 6.61
N LEU A 195 19.47 -6.28 6.75
CA LEU A 195 18.91 -5.56 5.61
C LEU A 195 19.89 -4.46 5.16
N LYS A 196 20.11 -4.38 3.86
CA LYS A 196 21.11 -3.44 3.30
C LYS A 196 20.83 -2.00 3.74
N ASN A 197 21.84 -1.34 4.35
CA ASN A 197 21.78 0.03 4.85
C ASN A 197 20.74 0.27 5.96
N ILE A 198 20.39 -0.76 6.71
CA ILE A 198 19.52 -0.64 7.88
C ILE A 198 20.20 -1.35 9.03
N ASP A 199 20.41 -0.64 10.14
CA ASP A 199 21.07 -1.20 11.31
C ASP A 199 20.18 -2.22 12.02
N GLY A 200 20.80 -3.34 12.43
CA GLY A 200 20.12 -4.39 13.20
C GLY A 200 19.86 -5.67 12.39
N LYS A 201 19.44 -6.69 13.14
CA LYS A 201 19.02 -7.98 12.59
C LYS A 201 17.51 -8.10 12.68
N PHE A 202 16.89 -8.42 11.58
CA PHE A 202 15.44 -8.57 11.47
C PHE A 202 15.09 -10.05 11.37
N GLU A 203 14.23 -10.51 12.26
CA GLU A 203 13.62 -11.83 12.13
C GLU A 203 12.55 -11.77 11.04
N ILE A 204 12.71 -12.58 10.00
CA ILE A 204 11.88 -12.53 8.80
C ILE A 204 11.17 -13.84 8.58
N PHE A 205 9.97 -13.76 8.01
CA PHE A 205 9.08 -14.89 7.81
C PHE A 205 8.61 -14.90 6.37
N HIS A 206 8.55 -16.10 5.81
CA HIS A 206 8.13 -16.34 4.44
C HIS A 206 6.70 -16.88 4.40
N ILE A 207 5.90 -16.35 3.49
CA ILE A 207 4.55 -16.80 3.18
C ILE A 207 4.50 -17.16 1.70
N ASN A 208 4.15 -18.42 1.41
CA ASN A 208 3.86 -18.86 0.05
C ASN A 208 2.34 -18.82 -0.18
N PRO A 209 1.80 -17.93 -1.04
CA PRO A 209 0.36 -17.80 -1.26
C PRO A 209 -0.31 -19.05 -1.82
N GLY A 210 0.41 -19.86 -2.61
CA GLY A 210 -0.12 -21.06 -3.27
C GLY A 210 -0.25 -22.32 -2.40
N LEU A 211 0.25 -22.28 -1.16
CA LEU A 211 0.11 -23.38 -0.21
C LEU A 211 -1.15 -23.14 0.66
N LYS A 212 -2.33 -23.48 0.14
CA LYS A 212 -3.47 -23.72 1.03
C LYS A 212 -3.08 -24.86 1.98
N SER A 213 -3.15 -24.62 3.28
CA SER A 213 -2.88 -25.66 4.28
C SER A 213 -3.78 -26.85 3.98
N SER A 214 -3.15 -28.01 3.70
CA SER A 214 -3.82 -29.28 3.35
C SER A 214 -4.59 -29.91 4.53
N GLU A 215 -4.83 -29.19 5.62
CA GLU A 215 -5.54 -29.70 6.80
C GLU A 215 -7.06 -29.47 6.77
N GLY A 216 -7.60 -28.68 5.81
CA GLY A 216 -9.04 -28.39 5.72
C GLY A 216 -9.86 -29.37 4.87
N GLU A 217 -9.26 -30.20 4.02
CA GLU A 217 -10.01 -31.04 3.06
C GLU A 217 -10.17 -32.51 3.47
N GLN A 218 -9.63 -32.95 4.60
CA GLN A 218 -9.77 -34.34 5.02
C GLN A 218 -10.98 -34.66 5.92
N GLU A 219 -11.68 -33.66 6.44
CA GLU A 219 -12.87 -33.91 7.29
C GLU A 219 -14.20 -34.01 6.52
N THR A 220 -14.29 -33.48 5.31
CA THR A 220 -15.56 -33.52 4.55
C THR A 220 -15.78 -34.80 3.73
N HIS A 221 -14.76 -35.62 3.50
CA HIS A 221 -14.90 -36.87 2.75
C HIS A 221 -15.17 -38.12 3.62
N LYS A 222 -15.08 -38.03 4.95
CA LYS A 222 -15.40 -39.17 5.84
C LYS A 222 -16.85 -39.26 6.31
N GLU A 223 -17.63 -38.17 6.21
CA GLU A 223 -19.04 -38.19 6.63
C GLU A 223 -20.02 -38.64 5.54
N VAL A 224 -19.61 -38.69 4.28
CA VAL A 224 -20.53 -39.08 3.17
C VAL A 224 -20.53 -40.60 2.93
N GLN A 225 -19.53 -41.37 3.40
CA GLN A 225 -19.50 -42.81 3.16
C GLN A 225 -20.14 -43.66 4.26
N HIS A 226 -20.72 -43.08 5.30
CA HIS A 226 -21.34 -43.86 6.40
C HIS A 226 -22.89 -43.80 6.41
N LYS A 227 -23.52 -43.24 5.37
CA LYS A 227 -25.02 -43.16 5.26
C LYS A 227 -25.62 -44.00 4.15
N GLU A 228 -24.88 -44.85 3.45
CA GLU A 228 -25.45 -45.70 2.38
C GLU A 228 -25.43 -47.23 2.70
N VAL A 229 -25.27 -47.63 3.96
CA VAL A 229 -25.49 -49.01 4.35
C VAL A 229 -26.32 -49.06 5.63
N GLN A 230 -27.60 -48.90 5.54
CA GLN A 230 -28.65 -49.52 6.38
C GLN A 230 -29.98 -49.50 5.65
#